data_583c319806821c91c465740e38d8a5d0
#
_entry.id   583c319806821c91c465740e38d8a5d0
#
_cell.length_a   1.000
_cell.length_b   1.000
_cell.length_c   1.000
_cell.angle_alpha   90.00
_cell.angle_beta   90.00
_cell.angle_gamma   90.00
#
_symmetry.space_group_name_H-M   'P 1'
#
loop_
_entity.id
_entity.type
_entity.pdbx_description
1 polymer ?
#
loop_
_entity_poly.entity_id
_entity_poly.type
_entity_poly.pdbx_seq_one_letter_code
_entity_poly.pdbx_strand_id
1 'polypeptide(L)'
;IPFVGEKINSFDSFAGSGIGSIPVIGRFLGATTPTVVLTLVSIPVISLFLYRTRSGLHWRSVGESSGVTRNLGHNPVPYQLSAIVFGGLMSGFAGAALAVDYTSNWVAHMTAGRGLVAVGLVIVARWNPCCAVPAALLFGVSEALNLRLQSWGVDVSQYLLATLPYLIPLMVLMLSFRRLKAGGGGMPMGLKAVFTNS
;
A
#
# COMPACT_ATOMS: atom_id res chain seq x y z
N ILE A 1 0.00 30.83 -0.98
CA ILE A 1 -0.01 29.90 0.17
C ILE A 1 1.36 30.03 0.81
N PRO A 2 1.49 30.50 2.08
CA PRO A 2 2.79 30.88 2.67
C PRO A 2 3.75 29.71 2.97
N PHE A 3 3.33 28.47 2.80
CA PHE A 3 4.11 27.28 3.16
C PHE A 3 4.59 26.45 1.96
N VAL A 4 4.39 26.92 0.73
CA VAL A 4 4.87 26.19 -0.46
C VAL A 4 6.39 26.31 -0.54
N GLY A 5 7.09 25.17 -0.48
CA GLY A 5 8.55 25.10 -0.58
C GLY A 5 9.31 25.22 0.75
N GLU A 6 8.62 25.34 1.90
CA GLU A 6 9.29 25.25 3.20
C GLU A 6 9.68 23.82 3.50
N LYS A 7 10.96 23.59 3.83
CA LYS A 7 11.46 22.25 4.14
C LYS A 7 10.90 21.79 5.47
N ILE A 8 10.19 20.68 5.44
CA ILE A 8 9.75 19.97 6.65
C ILE A 8 10.95 19.16 7.16
N ASN A 9 11.25 19.26 8.46
CA ASN A 9 12.25 18.38 9.06
C ASN A 9 11.76 16.94 8.91
N SER A 10 12.43 16.18 8.03
CA SER A 10 12.21 14.73 7.95
C SER A 10 12.62 14.06 9.26
N PHE A 11 11.97 12.95 9.59
CA PHE A 11 12.39 12.18 10.77
C PHE A 11 13.84 11.71 10.59
N ASP A 12 14.69 12.03 11.57
CA ASP A 12 16.06 11.52 11.60
C ASP A 12 16.02 9.99 11.58
N SER A 13 16.90 9.40 10.77
CA SER A 13 17.07 7.94 10.77
C SER A 13 17.46 7.45 12.16
N PHE A 14 17.05 6.25 12.54
CA PHE A 14 17.42 5.64 13.83
C PHE A 14 18.93 5.44 14.04
N ALA A 15 19.77 5.93 13.14
CA ALA A 15 21.24 5.82 13.21
C ALA A 15 21.84 6.41 14.50
N GLY A 16 21.16 7.38 15.14
CA GLY A 16 21.59 8.00 16.41
C GLY A 16 21.03 7.34 17.67
N SER A 17 20.07 6.44 17.58
CA SER A 17 19.54 5.69 18.71
C SER A 17 20.33 4.37 18.87
N GLY A 18 20.65 3.98 20.11
CA GLY A 18 21.47 2.80 20.43
C GLY A 18 21.00 1.43 19.87
N ILE A 19 19.96 1.44 19.03
CA ILE A 19 19.45 0.28 18.27
C ILE A 19 20.41 -0.08 17.10
N GLY A 20 21.27 0.86 16.67
CA GLY A 20 22.30 0.64 15.64
C GLY A 20 23.39 -0.37 16.00
N SER A 21 23.48 -0.81 17.25
CA SER A 21 24.52 -1.72 17.74
C SER A 21 24.26 -3.22 17.43
N ILE A 22 23.09 -3.58 16.90
CA ILE A 22 22.76 -4.97 16.53
C ILE A 22 23.29 -5.25 15.10
N PRO A 23 24.22 -6.22 14.89
CA PRO A 23 25.06 -6.28 13.69
C PRO A 23 24.34 -6.55 12.35
N VAL A 24 23.10 -7.03 12.35
CA VAL A 24 22.33 -7.28 11.13
C VAL A 24 21.06 -6.41 11.08
N ILE A 25 20.30 -6.38 12.15
CA ILE A 25 19.03 -5.66 12.26
C ILE A 25 19.29 -4.15 12.44
N GLY A 26 20.35 -3.78 13.17
CA GLY A 26 20.72 -2.38 13.41
C GLY A 26 21.15 -1.64 12.15
N ARG A 27 21.82 -2.32 11.19
CA ARG A 27 22.16 -1.71 9.89
C ARG A 27 20.92 -1.45 9.01
N PHE A 28 19.96 -2.35 9.03
CA PHE A 28 18.69 -2.18 8.29
C PHE A 28 17.82 -1.10 8.94
N LEU A 29 17.62 -1.16 10.25
CA LEU A 29 16.80 -0.19 10.99
C LEU A 29 17.47 1.19 11.07
N GLY A 30 18.81 1.25 11.17
CA GLY A 30 19.55 2.50 11.22
C GLY A 30 19.56 3.28 9.90
N ALA A 31 19.37 2.58 8.77
CA ALA A 31 19.29 3.19 7.44
C ALA A 31 17.84 3.53 7.01
N THR A 32 16.83 3.11 7.78
CA THR A 32 15.42 3.32 7.46
C THR A 32 14.80 4.40 8.32
N THR A 33 13.86 5.14 7.74
CA THR A 33 13.07 6.12 8.48
C THR A 33 12.06 5.43 9.40
N PRO A 34 11.66 6.07 10.52
CA PRO A 34 10.65 5.54 11.44
C PRO A 34 9.36 5.11 10.73
N THR A 35 8.98 5.80 9.68
CA THR A 35 7.79 5.55 8.88
C THR A 35 7.85 4.21 8.15
N VAL A 36 9.03 3.84 7.61
CA VAL A 36 9.24 2.54 6.97
C VAL A 36 9.12 1.40 7.98
N VAL A 37 9.71 1.57 9.18
CA VAL A 37 9.61 0.57 10.26
C VAL A 37 8.16 0.40 10.70
N LEU A 38 7.44 1.50 10.90
CA LEU A 38 6.03 1.48 11.27
C LEU A 38 5.18 0.76 10.21
N THR A 39 5.44 1.03 8.93
CA THR A 39 4.77 0.37 7.80
C THR A 39 5.05 -1.13 7.79
N LEU A 40 6.32 -1.54 7.95
CA LEU A 40 6.69 -2.96 8.00
C LEU A 40 6.03 -3.70 9.17
N VAL A 41 5.92 -3.06 10.34
CA VAL A 41 5.25 -3.63 11.52
C VAL A 41 3.72 -3.65 11.34
N SER A 42 3.14 -2.66 10.67
CA SER A 42 1.69 -2.60 10.46
C SER A 42 1.16 -3.77 9.63
N ILE A 43 1.94 -4.26 8.65
CA ILE A 43 1.53 -5.36 7.77
C ILE A 43 1.24 -6.66 8.53
N PRO A 44 2.17 -7.23 9.34
CA PRO A 44 1.88 -8.41 10.12
C PRO A 44 0.80 -8.17 11.19
N VAL A 45 0.75 -6.99 11.79
CA VAL A 45 -0.29 -6.63 12.76
C VAL A 45 -1.67 -6.68 12.12
N ILE A 46 -1.85 -6.02 10.97
CA ILE A 46 -3.12 -6.04 10.22
C ILE A 46 -3.45 -7.46 9.76
N SER A 47 -2.46 -8.21 9.28
CA SER A 47 -2.65 -9.60 8.86
C SER A 47 -3.10 -10.47 10.03
N LEU A 48 -2.45 -10.39 11.19
CA LEU A 48 -2.85 -11.10 12.40
C LEU A 48 -4.25 -10.68 12.87
N PHE A 49 -4.54 -9.39 12.84
CA PHE A 49 -5.88 -8.89 13.17
C PHE A 49 -6.95 -9.51 12.28
N LEU A 50 -6.78 -9.46 10.95
CA LEU A 50 -7.75 -9.96 9.99
C LEU A 50 -7.93 -11.48 10.02
N TYR A 51 -6.85 -12.25 10.28
CA TYR A 51 -6.89 -13.71 10.17
C TYR A 51 -6.97 -14.43 11.51
N ARG A 52 -6.62 -13.78 12.63
CA ARG A 52 -6.54 -14.41 13.95
C ARG A 52 -7.54 -13.87 14.96
N THR A 53 -8.19 -12.72 14.71
CA THR A 53 -9.15 -12.15 15.67
C THR A 53 -10.60 -12.35 15.25
N ARG A 54 -11.50 -12.41 16.23
CA ARG A 54 -12.96 -12.49 15.99
C ARG A 54 -13.48 -11.24 15.25
N SER A 55 -12.97 -10.06 15.60
CA SER A 55 -13.34 -8.81 14.92
C SER A 55 -12.90 -8.80 13.46
N GLY A 56 -11.70 -9.29 13.16
CA GLY A 56 -11.21 -9.45 11.79
C GLY A 56 -12.05 -10.42 10.97
N LEU A 57 -12.53 -11.51 11.61
CA LEU A 57 -13.45 -12.45 10.97
C LEU A 57 -14.79 -11.76 10.59
N HIS A 58 -15.34 -10.93 11.50
CA HIS A 58 -16.55 -10.16 11.20
C HIS A 58 -16.32 -9.14 10.06
N TRP A 59 -15.19 -8.45 10.04
CA TRP A 59 -14.85 -7.54 8.94
C TRP A 59 -14.83 -8.26 7.59
N ARG A 60 -14.21 -9.44 7.55
CA ARG A 60 -14.15 -10.25 6.32
C ARG A 60 -15.52 -10.80 5.93
N SER A 61 -16.33 -11.29 6.88
CA SER A 61 -17.66 -11.81 6.58
C SER A 61 -18.61 -10.73 6.06
N VAL A 62 -18.54 -9.51 6.62
CA VAL A 62 -19.32 -8.36 6.15
C VAL A 62 -18.87 -7.92 4.74
N GLY A 63 -17.55 -7.97 4.46
CA GLY A 63 -16.99 -7.69 3.14
C GLY A 63 -17.38 -8.74 2.10
N GLU A 64 -17.55 -10.00 2.50
CA GLU A 64 -17.97 -11.07 1.60
C GLU A 64 -19.48 -10.99 1.31
N SER A 65 -20.31 -10.88 2.34
CA SER A 65 -21.75 -10.71 2.20
C SER A 65 -22.38 -10.08 3.45
N SER A 66 -22.79 -8.82 3.31
CA SER A 66 -23.50 -8.10 4.37
C SER A 66 -24.87 -8.71 4.69
N GLY A 67 -25.55 -9.31 3.69
CA GLY A 67 -26.83 -9.98 3.84
C GLY A 67 -26.72 -11.23 4.70
N VAL A 68 -25.74 -12.09 4.44
CA VAL A 68 -25.48 -13.31 5.24
C VAL A 68 -25.15 -12.93 6.68
N THR A 69 -24.33 -11.90 6.91
CA THR A 69 -23.98 -11.43 8.25
C THR A 69 -25.20 -10.96 9.02
N ARG A 70 -26.14 -10.27 8.35
CA ARG A 70 -27.42 -9.85 8.95
C ARG A 70 -28.31 -11.06 9.33
N ASN A 71 -28.38 -12.05 8.44
CA ASN A 71 -29.17 -13.28 8.69
C ASN A 71 -28.61 -14.11 9.88
N LEU A 72 -27.32 -13.98 10.18
CA LEU A 72 -26.66 -14.55 11.35
C LEU A 72 -26.88 -13.73 12.64
N GLY A 73 -27.73 -12.69 12.60
CA GLY A 73 -28.08 -11.87 13.76
C GLY A 73 -27.08 -10.76 14.08
N HIS A 74 -26.06 -10.54 13.22
CA HIS A 74 -25.09 -9.48 13.42
C HIS A 74 -25.39 -8.25 12.56
N ASN A 75 -25.35 -7.05 13.16
CA ASN A 75 -25.50 -5.81 12.41
C ASN A 75 -24.22 -5.51 11.61
N PRO A 76 -24.26 -5.44 10.26
CA PRO A 76 -23.07 -5.19 9.45
C PRO A 76 -22.58 -3.74 9.52
N VAL A 77 -23.46 -2.77 9.81
CA VAL A 77 -23.17 -1.34 9.74
C VAL A 77 -21.97 -0.90 10.59
N PRO A 78 -21.85 -1.26 11.89
CA PRO A 78 -20.71 -0.83 12.69
C PRO A 78 -19.38 -1.40 12.17
N TYR A 79 -19.36 -2.60 11.60
CA TYR A 79 -18.16 -3.19 11.01
C TYR A 79 -17.76 -2.49 9.73
N GLN A 80 -18.72 -2.12 8.87
CA GLN A 80 -18.45 -1.33 7.67
C GLN A 80 -17.91 0.05 8.02
N LEU A 81 -18.55 0.73 8.98
CA LEU A 81 -18.11 2.06 9.42
C LEU A 81 -16.69 2.02 10.00
N SER A 82 -16.39 1.05 10.86
CA SER A 82 -15.06 0.89 11.44
C SER A 82 -14.01 0.59 10.38
N ALA A 83 -14.33 -0.20 9.36
CA ALA A 83 -13.43 -0.48 8.24
C ALA A 83 -13.14 0.78 7.40
N ILE A 84 -14.17 1.60 7.15
CA ILE A 84 -14.01 2.88 6.41
C ILE A 84 -13.13 3.85 7.21
N VAL A 85 -13.39 4.00 8.52
CA VAL A 85 -12.58 4.86 9.40
C VAL A 85 -11.12 4.39 9.41
N PHE A 86 -10.89 3.09 9.56
CA PHE A 86 -9.55 2.51 9.54
C PHE A 86 -8.85 2.74 8.20
N GLY A 87 -9.55 2.55 7.07
CA GLY A 87 -9.03 2.83 5.73
C GLY A 87 -8.66 4.31 5.56
N GLY A 88 -9.50 5.22 6.05
CA GLY A 88 -9.24 6.67 6.05
C GLY A 88 -8.00 7.04 6.86
N LEU A 89 -7.83 6.45 8.06
CA LEU A 89 -6.64 6.65 8.90
C LEU A 89 -5.36 6.17 8.19
N MET A 90 -5.39 4.99 7.58
CA MET A 90 -4.24 4.45 6.83
C MET A 90 -3.91 5.29 5.60
N SER A 91 -4.92 5.81 4.91
CA SER A 91 -4.73 6.72 3.77
C SER A 91 -4.14 8.06 4.21
N GLY A 92 -4.61 8.62 5.31
CA GLY A 92 -4.06 9.84 5.91
C GLY A 92 -2.59 9.64 6.33
N PHE A 93 -2.28 8.51 6.96
CA PHE A 93 -0.92 8.15 7.32
C PHE A 93 -0.01 8.02 6.08
N ALA A 94 -0.48 7.39 5.00
CA ALA A 94 0.27 7.28 3.75
C ALA A 94 0.55 8.66 3.12
N GLY A 95 -0.42 9.58 3.17
CA GLY A 95 -0.24 10.95 2.72
C GLY A 95 0.78 11.73 3.56
N ALA A 96 0.75 11.56 4.88
CA ALA A 96 1.71 12.16 5.79
C ALA A 96 3.14 11.61 5.54
N ALA A 97 3.27 10.30 5.37
CA ALA A 97 4.54 9.65 5.03
C ALA A 97 5.13 10.19 3.71
N LEU A 98 4.28 10.39 2.71
CA LEU A 98 4.69 10.95 1.43
C LEU A 98 5.21 12.38 1.60
N ALA A 99 4.53 13.22 2.39
CA ALA A 99 4.90 14.61 2.59
C ALA A 99 6.17 14.79 3.42
N VAL A 100 6.33 13.99 4.49
CA VAL A 100 7.42 14.15 5.46
C VAL A 100 8.68 13.39 5.04
N ASP A 101 8.54 12.12 4.66
CA ASP A 101 9.71 11.25 4.39
C ASP A 101 10.15 11.29 2.93
N TYR A 102 9.21 11.30 2.00
CA TYR A 102 9.55 11.14 0.59
C TYR A 102 9.88 12.48 -0.08
N THR A 103 9.04 13.50 0.10
CA THR A 103 9.23 14.79 -0.56
C THR A 103 9.93 15.83 0.35
N SER A 104 9.85 15.65 1.68
CA SER A 104 10.33 16.62 2.69
C SER A 104 9.82 18.07 2.46
N ASN A 105 8.80 18.21 1.65
CA ASN A 105 8.16 19.46 1.25
C ASN A 105 6.69 19.20 0.94
N TRP A 106 5.87 20.21 1.17
CA TRP A 106 4.50 20.17 0.71
C TRP A 106 4.38 20.89 -0.64
N VAL A 107 3.99 20.14 -1.68
CA VAL A 107 3.74 20.69 -3.02
C VAL A 107 2.35 20.28 -3.47
N ALA A 108 1.62 21.21 -4.09
CA ALA A 108 0.32 20.90 -4.67
C ALA A 108 0.48 19.76 -5.71
N HIS A 109 -0.43 18.80 -5.68
CA HIS A 109 -0.41 17.61 -6.54
C HIS A 109 0.76 16.63 -6.33
N MET A 110 1.45 16.66 -5.16
CA MET A 110 2.60 15.77 -4.89
C MET A 110 2.28 14.27 -4.96
N THR A 111 1.00 13.90 -4.82
CA THR A 111 0.55 12.50 -4.96
C THR A 111 0.63 11.98 -6.39
N ALA A 112 0.55 12.86 -7.41
CA ALA A 112 0.76 12.55 -8.84
C ALA A 112 0.11 11.21 -9.30
N GLY A 113 -1.11 10.91 -8.84
CA GLY A 113 -1.81 9.68 -9.19
C GLY A 113 -1.39 8.41 -8.43
N ARG A 114 -0.47 8.48 -7.47
CA ARG A 114 -0.01 7.31 -6.67
C ARG A 114 -1.14 6.59 -5.95
N GLY A 115 -2.20 7.31 -5.56
CA GLY A 115 -3.40 6.69 -4.99
C GLY A 115 -4.11 5.74 -5.95
N LEU A 116 -4.18 6.08 -7.23
CA LEU A 116 -4.73 5.20 -8.26
C LEU A 116 -3.85 3.95 -8.47
N VAL A 117 -2.53 4.13 -8.47
CA VAL A 117 -1.57 3.01 -8.53
C VAL A 117 -1.75 2.07 -7.34
N ALA A 118 -1.97 2.60 -6.15
CA ALA A 118 -2.23 1.79 -4.95
C ALA A 118 -3.45 0.88 -5.12
N VAL A 119 -4.53 1.36 -5.75
CA VAL A 119 -5.70 0.51 -6.09
C VAL A 119 -5.29 -0.63 -7.04
N GLY A 120 -4.51 -0.33 -8.06
CA GLY A 120 -3.95 -1.36 -8.96
C GLY A 120 -3.10 -2.39 -8.22
N LEU A 121 -2.26 -1.95 -7.28
CA LEU A 121 -1.44 -2.85 -6.46
C LEU A 121 -2.28 -3.76 -5.54
N VAL A 122 -3.41 -3.28 -5.01
CA VAL A 122 -4.35 -4.10 -4.24
C VAL A 122 -4.94 -5.22 -5.10
N ILE A 123 -5.26 -4.93 -6.37
CA ILE A 123 -5.74 -5.94 -7.33
C ILE A 123 -4.63 -6.97 -7.61
N VAL A 124 -3.39 -6.52 -7.84
CA VAL A 124 -2.21 -7.40 -8.01
C VAL A 124 -2.00 -8.28 -6.78
N ALA A 125 -2.14 -7.71 -5.58
CA ALA A 125 -2.05 -8.41 -4.31
C ALA A 125 -3.23 -9.35 -4.03
N ARG A 126 -4.24 -9.41 -4.92
CA ARG A 126 -5.41 -10.28 -4.78
C ARG A 126 -6.17 -10.05 -3.46
N TRP A 127 -6.27 -8.81 -3.03
CA TRP A 127 -6.95 -8.44 -1.77
C TRP A 127 -6.35 -9.10 -0.51
N ASN A 128 -5.13 -9.63 -0.61
CA ASN A 128 -4.44 -10.28 0.49
C ASN A 128 -3.31 -9.36 1.02
N PRO A 129 -3.33 -8.98 2.31
CA PRO A 129 -2.31 -8.10 2.88
C PRO A 129 -0.89 -8.68 2.80
N CYS A 130 -0.72 -10.00 2.88
CA CYS A 130 0.60 -10.62 2.72
C CYS A 130 1.15 -10.50 1.29
N CYS A 131 0.27 -10.52 0.27
CA CYS A 131 0.65 -10.33 -1.12
C CYS A 131 0.84 -8.85 -1.48
N ALA A 132 0.37 -7.92 -0.65
CA ALA A 132 0.58 -6.49 -0.85
C ALA A 132 2.06 -6.10 -0.72
N VAL A 133 2.82 -6.80 0.14
CA VAL A 133 4.27 -6.55 0.32
C VAL A 133 5.05 -6.73 -0.97
N PRO A 134 5.05 -7.91 -1.62
CA PRO A 134 5.77 -8.08 -2.88
C PRO A 134 5.24 -7.18 -3.99
N ALA A 135 3.94 -6.87 -4.03
CA ALA A 135 3.38 -5.93 -5.00
C ALA A 135 3.94 -4.50 -4.80
N ALA A 136 3.98 -4.03 -3.55
CA ALA A 136 4.55 -2.72 -3.21
C ALA A 136 6.05 -2.65 -3.48
N LEU A 137 6.80 -3.70 -3.14
CA LEU A 137 8.23 -3.80 -3.43
C LEU A 137 8.49 -3.76 -4.94
N LEU A 138 7.69 -4.45 -5.73
CA LEU A 138 7.80 -4.46 -7.19
C LEU A 138 7.61 -3.07 -7.77
N PHE A 139 6.63 -2.31 -7.27
CA PHE A 139 6.43 -0.92 -7.67
C PHE A 139 7.60 -0.03 -7.23
N GLY A 140 8.04 -0.13 -5.97
CA GLY A 140 9.15 0.65 -5.45
C GLY A 140 10.47 0.39 -6.19
N VAL A 141 10.76 -0.88 -6.52
CA VAL A 141 11.93 -1.24 -7.34
C VAL A 141 11.82 -0.65 -8.75
N SER A 142 10.62 -0.65 -9.35
CA SER A 142 10.39 -0.05 -10.66
C SER A 142 10.63 1.45 -10.66
N GLU A 143 10.20 2.15 -9.60
CA GLU A 143 10.42 3.58 -9.42
C GLU A 143 11.90 3.90 -9.20
N ALA A 144 12.58 3.12 -8.35
CA ALA A 144 14.00 3.25 -8.12
C ALA A 144 14.85 2.99 -9.39
N LEU A 145 14.43 1.99 -10.19
CA LEU A 145 15.08 1.68 -11.47
C LEU A 145 14.94 2.84 -12.46
N ASN A 146 13.76 3.45 -12.53
CA ASN A 146 13.53 4.63 -13.36
C ASN A 146 14.52 5.76 -13.01
N LEU A 147 14.67 6.10 -11.72
CA LEU A 147 15.59 7.11 -11.25
C LEU A 147 17.06 6.77 -11.58
N ARG A 148 17.46 5.50 -11.45
CA ARG A 148 18.81 5.05 -11.77
C ARG A 148 19.10 5.10 -13.26
N LEU A 149 18.17 4.70 -14.12
CA LEU A 149 18.34 4.79 -15.58
C LEU A 149 18.53 6.24 -16.03
N GLN A 150 17.80 7.18 -15.43
CA GLN A 150 17.99 8.60 -15.69
C GLN A 150 19.40 9.08 -15.27
N SER A 151 19.91 8.61 -14.12
CA SER A 151 21.22 9.01 -13.64
C SER A 151 22.38 8.45 -14.48
N TRP A 152 22.19 7.35 -15.20
CA TRP A 152 23.18 6.75 -16.11
C TRP A 152 23.23 7.42 -17.48
N GLY A 153 22.43 8.47 -17.70
CA GLY A 153 22.47 9.22 -18.97
C GLY A 153 22.00 8.40 -20.18
N VAL A 154 21.13 7.42 -19.95
CA VAL A 154 20.56 6.64 -21.05
C VAL A 154 19.65 7.56 -21.85
N ASP A 155 19.96 7.77 -23.14
CA ASP A 155 19.22 8.62 -24.09
C ASP A 155 17.85 8.01 -24.45
N VAL A 156 17.04 7.73 -23.44
CA VAL A 156 15.65 7.31 -23.61
C VAL A 156 14.75 8.48 -23.24
N SER A 157 13.74 8.72 -24.05
CA SER A 157 12.75 9.76 -23.78
C SER A 157 12.25 9.67 -22.32
N GLN A 158 12.35 10.78 -21.59
CA GLN A 158 11.93 10.89 -20.18
C GLN A 158 10.49 10.44 -19.96
N TYR A 159 9.64 10.61 -20.99
CA TYR A 159 8.25 10.15 -20.96
C TYR A 159 8.13 8.61 -20.93
N LEU A 160 8.99 7.90 -21.66
CA LEU A 160 9.02 6.44 -21.66
C LEU A 160 9.50 5.90 -20.30
N LEU A 161 10.54 6.51 -19.73
CA LEU A 161 11.03 6.14 -18.40
C LEU A 161 10.00 6.39 -17.33
N ALA A 162 9.24 7.49 -17.38
CA ALA A 162 8.16 7.79 -16.46
C ALA A 162 6.98 6.78 -16.53
N THR A 163 6.85 6.05 -17.64
CA THR A 163 5.81 5.03 -17.83
C THR A 163 6.18 3.67 -17.21
N LEU A 164 7.47 3.40 -17.00
CA LEU A 164 7.98 2.13 -16.46
C LEU A 164 7.33 1.69 -15.13
N PRO A 165 7.19 2.57 -14.11
CA PRO A 165 6.58 2.19 -12.83
C PRO A 165 5.12 1.74 -12.96
N TYR A 166 4.45 2.11 -14.02
CA TYR A 166 3.05 1.71 -14.29
C TYR A 166 2.99 0.44 -15.15
N LEU A 167 3.89 0.32 -16.14
CA LEU A 167 3.94 -0.83 -17.04
C LEU A 167 4.33 -2.13 -16.32
N ILE A 168 5.30 -2.08 -15.41
CA ILE A 168 5.80 -3.29 -14.73
C ILE A 168 4.71 -3.93 -13.86
N PRO A 169 4.00 -3.21 -12.96
CA PRO A 169 2.88 -3.78 -12.22
C PRO A 169 1.74 -4.25 -13.12
N LEU A 170 1.45 -3.52 -14.21
CA LEU A 170 0.43 -3.91 -15.18
C LEU A 170 0.78 -5.22 -15.89
N MET A 171 2.04 -5.39 -16.29
CA MET A 171 2.54 -6.63 -16.89
C MET A 171 2.46 -7.80 -15.92
N VAL A 172 2.86 -7.61 -14.67
CA VAL A 172 2.73 -8.62 -13.61
C VAL A 172 1.26 -8.97 -13.37
N LEU A 173 0.37 -7.98 -13.37
CA LEU A 173 -1.06 -8.20 -13.27
C LEU A 173 -1.56 -9.08 -14.43
N MET A 174 -1.20 -8.74 -15.67
CA MET A 174 -1.60 -9.47 -16.87
C MET A 174 -1.08 -10.93 -16.85
N LEU A 175 0.16 -11.15 -16.43
CA LEU A 175 0.73 -12.48 -16.27
C LEU A 175 0.05 -13.28 -15.14
N SER A 176 -0.28 -12.60 -14.04
CA SER A 176 -1.02 -13.20 -12.93
C SER A 176 -2.43 -13.62 -13.34
N PHE A 177 -3.12 -12.85 -14.16
CA PHE A 177 -4.45 -13.22 -14.70
C PHE A 177 -4.39 -14.46 -15.58
N ARG A 178 -3.33 -14.67 -16.35
CA ARG A 178 -3.17 -15.91 -17.16
C ARG A 178 -3.07 -17.16 -16.29
N ARG A 179 -2.44 -17.05 -15.11
CA ARG A 179 -2.39 -18.14 -14.12
C ARG A 179 -3.68 -18.27 -13.29
N LEU A 180 -4.49 -17.19 -13.22
CA LEU A 180 -5.72 -17.11 -12.42
C LEU A 180 -6.94 -17.77 -13.07
N LYS A 181 -6.92 -18.07 -14.38
CA LYS A 181 -7.98 -18.86 -15.03
C LYS A 181 -8.15 -20.27 -14.42
N ALA A 182 -7.18 -20.70 -13.59
CA ALA A 182 -7.17 -22.02 -12.94
C ALA A 182 -7.64 -22.01 -11.46
N GLY A 183 -7.91 -20.87 -10.84
CA GLY A 183 -8.34 -20.84 -9.43
C GLY A 183 -8.98 -19.51 -9.07
N GLY A 184 -10.24 -19.56 -8.67
CA GLY A 184 -11.15 -18.45 -8.40
C GLY A 184 -10.50 -17.16 -7.88
N GLY A 185 -10.81 -16.05 -8.53
CA GLY A 185 -10.30 -14.72 -8.18
C GLY A 185 -10.63 -14.37 -6.74
N GLY A 186 -9.62 -13.91 -5.99
CA GLY A 186 -9.75 -13.51 -4.59
C GLY A 186 -10.54 -12.21 -4.35
N MET A 187 -11.36 -11.76 -5.31
CA MET A 187 -12.20 -10.57 -5.15
C MET A 187 -13.33 -10.88 -4.15
N PRO A 188 -13.52 -10.04 -3.12
CA PRO A 188 -14.65 -10.19 -2.19
C PRO A 188 -15.99 -10.20 -2.91
N MET A 189 -16.89 -11.11 -2.53
CA MET A 189 -18.19 -11.27 -3.19
C MET A 189 -19.05 -10.01 -3.08
N GLY A 190 -18.97 -9.27 -1.98
CA GLY A 190 -19.68 -8.00 -1.82
C GLY A 190 -19.29 -6.96 -2.85
N LEU A 191 -18.01 -6.91 -3.24
CA LEU A 191 -17.55 -6.02 -4.32
C LEU A 191 -18.00 -6.53 -5.69
N LYS A 192 -17.98 -7.84 -5.91
CA LYS A 192 -18.46 -8.46 -7.14
C LYS A 192 -19.94 -8.17 -7.40
N ALA A 193 -20.77 -8.21 -6.35
CA ALA A 193 -22.20 -7.92 -6.44
C ALA A 193 -22.50 -6.49 -6.93
N VAL A 194 -21.66 -5.51 -6.57
CA VAL A 194 -21.81 -4.12 -7.02
C VAL A 194 -21.61 -4.01 -8.54
N PHE A 195 -20.66 -4.75 -9.11
CA PHE A 195 -20.37 -4.70 -10.55
C PHE A 195 -21.30 -5.57 -11.40
N THR A 196 -22.01 -6.54 -10.78
CA THR A 196 -22.94 -7.42 -11.53
C THR A 196 -24.37 -6.92 -11.53
N ASN A 197 -24.73 -6.03 -10.61
CA ASN A 197 -26.09 -5.46 -10.48
C ASN A 197 -26.24 -4.06 -11.13
N SER A 198 -25.21 -3.56 -11.78
CA SER A 198 -25.25 -2.36 -12.62
C SER A 198 -25.33 -2.76 -14.09
#